data_8cb1ab1d684465cb11c5a93cf414371c
#
_entry.id   8cb1ab1d684465cb11c5a93cf414371c
#
_cell.length_a   1.000
_cell.length_b   1.000
_cell.length_c   1.000
_cell.angle_alpha   90.00
_cell.angle_beta   90.00
_cell.angle_gamma   90.00
#
_symmetry.space_group_name_H-M   'P 1'
#
loop_
_entity.id
_entity.type
_entity.pdbx_description
1 polymer ?
#
loop_
_entity_poly.entity_id
_entity_poly.type
_entity_poly.pdbx_seq_one_letter_code
_entity_poly.pdbx_strand_id
1 'polypeptide(L)'
;MNFKGTISNRVTIAIAIAILPVIAVIVAMEWWEALFIPVGLLAVWVTLYRIDWAMWFVVIATPVSVSLTDLTGGAGLSIPTEPMLVLITALTLVKMMFFKEYDKRLIRHPISIAIYLYLIWMFLTVITSELPMVSVKQWITRVWFIVPYYFVLGHLFLKDEKNKVRFLWLFLVPLIIACTYTMIIHSQYGFTKKTSTWVMFPLFKEHTSYGAVLAMFYPAALYLTFRKSSWGFNAIASFLLLLLTAAVVLSYTRAAWLSIIGAGLVYVAYVLKMSKTTVWSLVGIVLLIAAFNFSVINSKFEKNTTDSSDDFNEHVASVTNVSTDASNLERINRWKCALRMFQARPIVGYGPGTYMFLYAPYQKPSEKTIISTNAGNRGNAHSEYFSPLAESGAL
;
A
#
# COMPACT_ATOMS: atom_id res chain seq x y z
N MET A 1 5.89 -22.44 -13.93
CA MET A 1 5.95 -21.83 -15.25
C MET A 1 7.38 -21.89 -15.73
N ASN A 2 7.77 -22.99 -16.35
CA ASN A 2 9.06 -23.10 -17.02
C ASN A 2 8.74 -23.20 -18.51
N PHE A 3 9.03 -22.16 -19.28
CA PHE A 3 9.27 -22.36 -20.69
C PHE A 3 10.45 -23.34 -20.80
N LYS A 4 10.17 -24.57 -21.18
CA LYS A 4 11.21 -25.53 -21.63
C LYS A 4 11.71 -25.12 -23.02
N GLY A 5 12.21 -23.91 -23.13
CA GLY A 5 13.09 -23.47 -24.19
C GLY A 5 14.31 -22.94 -23.50
N THR A 6 15.27 -23.79 -23.23
CA THR A 6 16.64 -23.36 -22.91
C THR A 6 17.12 -22.51 -24.08
N ILE A 7 16.93 -21.17 -23.97
CA ILE A 7 17.68 -20.28 -24.86
C ILE A 7 19.13 -20.67 -24.65
N SER A 8 19.76 -21.15 -25.71
CA SER A 8 21.18 -21.51 -25.68
C SER A 8 21.94 -20.33 -25.09
N ASN A 9 22.87 -20.57 -24.17
CA ASN A 9 23.77 -19.55 -23.62
C ASN A 9 24.37 -18.69 -24.75
N ARG A 10 24.54 -19.24 -25.96
CA ARG A 10 24.99 -18.54 -27.15
C ARG A 10 24.06 -17.41 -27.59
N VAL A 11 22.72 -17.62 -27.53
CA VAL A 11 21.73 -16.59 -27.90
C VAL A 11 21.71 -15.48 -26.83
N THR A 12 21.80 -15.83 -25.57
CA THR A 12 21.89 -14.84 -24.47
C THR A 12 23.15 -13.98 -24.61
N ILE A 13 24.30 -14.60 -24.88
CA ILE A 13 25.56 -13.89 -25.10
C ILE A 13 25.48 -13.01 -26.37
N ALA A 14 24.90 -13.51 -27.45
CA ALA A 14 24.74 -12.74 -28.70
C ALA A 14 23.84 -11.49 -28.49
N ILE A 15 22.74 -11.61 -27.73
CA ILE A 15 21.89 -10.48 -27.37
C ILE A 15 22.63 -9.48 -26.52
N ALA A 16 23.39 -9.94 -25.50
CA ALA A 16 24.19 -9.07 -24.65
C ALA A 16 25.26 -8.30 -25.46
N ILE A 17 25.95 -8.98 -26.38
CA ILE A 17 26.95 -8.36 -27.27
C ILE A 17 26.30 -7.36 -28.23
N ALA A 18 25.09 -7.64 -28.74
CA ALA A 18 24.37 -6.73 -29.64
C ALA A 18 23.87 -5.45 -28.95
N ILE A 19 23.58 -5.52 -27.64
CA ILE A 19 23.13 -4.37 -26.85
C ILE A 19 24.29 -3.40 -26.52
N LEU A 20 25.50 -3.91 -26.32
CA LEU A 20 26.66 -3.07 -25.95
C LEU A 20 26.95 -1.92 -26.94
N PRO A 21 27.03 -2.13 -28.28
CA PRO A 21 27.25 -1.02 -29.21
C PRO A 21 26.08 -0.04 -29.24
N VAL A 22 24.86 -0.49 -29.03
CA VAL A 22 23.71 0.41 -28.94
C VAL A 22 23.84 1.33 -27.73
N ILE A 23 24.22 0.81 -26.58
CA ILE A 23 24.50 1.59 -25.37
C ILE A 23 25.65 2.58 -25.63
N ALA A 24 26.74 2.12 -26.26
CA ALA A 24 27.88 2.97 -26.58
C ALA A 24 27.51 4.16 -27.48
N VAL A 25 26.67 3.93 -28.51
CA VAL A 25 26.16 5.01 -29.40
C VAL A 25 25.27 5.97 -28.61
N ILE A 26 24.36 5.48 -27.77
CA ILE A 26 23.46 6.30 -26.95
C ILE A 26 24.29 7.22 -26.03
N VAL A 27 25.29 6.66 -25.35
CA VAL A 27 26.19 7.42 -24.48
C VAL A 27 27.01 8.45 -25.26
N ALA A 28 27.55 8.08 -26.44
CA ALA A 28 28.31 8.96 -27.28
C ALA A 28 27.51 10.11 -27.88
N MET A 29 26.20 9.92 -28.05
CA MET A 29 25.29 10.94 -28.55
C MET A 29 24.60 11.75 -27.43
N GLU A 30 24.92 11.49 -26.16
CA GLU A 30 24.30 12.10 -24.97
C GLU A 30 22.76 11.94 -24.91
N TRP A 31 22.21 10.90 -25.55
CA TRP A 31 20.78 10.58 -25.57
C TRP A 31 20.41 9.73 -24.35
N TRP A 32 20.51 10.30 -23.19
CA TRP A 32 20.30 9.58 -21.91
C TRP A 32 18.91 8.92 -21.82
N GLU A 33 17.89 9.56 -22.39
CA GLU A 33 16.52 8.96 -22.41
C GLU A 33 16.46 7.68 -23.23
N ALA A 34 17.30 7.53 -24.26
CA ALA A 34 17.33 6.34 -25.09
C ALA A 34 17.88 5.11 -24.33
N LEU A 35 18.56 5.28 -23.18
CA LEU A 35 18.96 4.17 -22.30
C LEU A 35 17.77 3.41 -21.71
N PHE A 36 16.60 4.02 -21.63
CA PHE A 36 15.38 3.32 -21.20
C PHE A 36 14.93 2.24 -22.20
N ILE A 37 15.32 2.33 -23.47
CA ILE A 37 14.94 1.32 -24.50
C ILE A 37 15.59 -0.04 -24.20
N PRO A 38 16.92 -0.20 -24.08
CA PRO A 38 17.53 -1.48 -23.76
C PRO A 38 17.13 -2.01 -22.40
N VAL A 39 16.93 -1.13 -21.39
CA VAL A 39 16.41 -1.52 -20.08
C VAL A 39 14.98 -2.06 -20.19
N GLY A 40 14.11 -1.39 -20.96
CA GLY A 40 12.74 -1.84 -21.21
C GLY A 40 12.71 -3.18 -21.95
N LEU A 41 13.53 -3.36 -22.98
CA LEU A 41 13.65 -4.63 -23.72
C LEU A 41 14.14 -5.78 -22.82
N LEU A 42 15.12 -5.51 -21.95
CA LEU A 42 15.58 -6.47 -20.95
C LEU A 42 14.45 -6.83 -19.96
N ALA A 43 13.69 -5.85 -19.47
CA ALA A 43 12.57 -6.07 -18.59
C ALA A 43 11.49 -6.95 -19.25
N VAL A 44 11.15 -6.67 -20.50
CA VAL A 44 10.22 -7.51 -21.31
C VAL A 44 10.77 -8.93 -21.44
N TRP A 45 12.03 -9.06 -21.82
CA TRP A 45 12.68 -10.36 -21.99
C TRP A 45 12.68 -11.16 -20.67
N VAL A 46 13.12 -10.56 -19.55
CA VAL A 46 13.11 -11.22 -18.24
C VAL A 46 11.68 -11.63 -17.87
N THR A 47 10.68 -10.77 -18.06
CA THR A 47 9.30 -11.07 -17.69
C THR A 47 8.69 -12.18 -18.55
N LEU A 48 9.03 -12.25 -19.83
CA LEU A 48 8.59 -13.32 -20.74
C LEU A 48 9.10 -14.70 -20.30
N TYR A 49 10.39 -14.81 -19.99
CA TYR A 49 11.04 -16.09 -19.72
C TYR A 49 11.11 -16.44 -18.22
N ARG A 50 11.18 -15.43 -17.36
CA ARG A 50 11.41 -15.57 -15.91
C ARG A 50 10.54 -14.60 -15.11
N ILE A 51 9.22 -14.76 -15.23
CA ILE A 51 8.24 -13.95 -14.51
C ILE A 51 8.45 -13.97 -12.98
N ASP A 52 9.03 -15.06 -12.47
CA ASP A 52 9.44 -15.19 -11.07
C ASP A 52 10.51 -14.13 -10.69
N TRP A 53 11.53 -13.93 -11.55
CA TRP A 53 12.57 -12.93 -11.32
C TRP A 53 12.01 -11.50 -11.43
N ALA A 54 11.16 -11.25 -12.41
CA ALA A 54 10.49 -9.97 -12.55
C ALA A 54 9.65 -9.64 -11.29
N MET A 55 8.94 -10.63 -10.74
CA MET A 55 8.17 -10.44 -9.51
C MET A 55 9.06 -10.19 -8.29
N TRP A 56 10.18 -10.92 -8.14
CA TRP A 56 11.13 -10.67 -7.06
C TRP A 56 11.80 -9.29 -7.16
N PHE A 57 12.10 -8.84 -8.38
CA PHE A 57 12.57 -7.47 -8.61
C PHE A 57 11.56 -6.44 -8.14
N VAL A 58 10.27 -6.60 -8.47
CA VAL A 58 9.20 -5.72 -7.99
C VAL A 58 9.13 -5.69 -6.47
N VAL A 59 9.21 -6.86 -5.81
CA VAL A 59 9.19 -6.95 -4.34
C VAL A 59 10.35 -6.16 -3.72
N ILE A 60 11.57 -6.28 -4.27
CA ILE A 60 12.75 -5.55 -3.81
C ILE A 60 12.61 -4.04 -4.06
N ALA A 61 12.11 -3.67 -5.23
CA ALA A 61 12.02 -2.27 -5.64
C ALA A 61 10.89 -1.49 -4.94
N THR A 62 9.82 -2.17 -4.50
CA THR A 62 8.63 -1.51 -3.93
C THR A 62 8.95 -0.53 -2.79
N PRO A 63 9.76 -0.86 -1.77
CA PRO A 63 10.03 0.07 -0.67
C PRO A 63 10.90 1.28 -1.04
N VAL A 64 11.60 1.20 -2.18
CA VAL A 64 12.54 2.24 -2.65
C VAL A 64 12.09 2.87 -3.97
N SER A 65 10.87 2.60 -4.41
CA SER A 65 10.29 3.21 -5.60
C SER A 65 9.97 4.68 -5.37
N VAL A 66 10.23 5.50 -6.39
CA VAL A 66 10.02 6.94 -6.35
C VAL A 66 8.91 7.34 -7.31
N SER A 67 8.00 8.20 -6.86
CA SER A 67 6.92 8.73 -7.71
C SER A 67 7.45 9.76 -8.71
N LEU A 68 7.18 9.53 -9.99
CA LEU A 68 7.61 10.44 -11.06
C LEU A 68 6.87 11.78 -10.98
N THR A 69 5.63 11.80 -10.50
CA THR A 69 4.86 13.05 -10.31
C THR A 69 5.57 14.01 -9.37
N ASP A 70 6.19 13.48 -8.33
CA ASP A 70 6.86 14.27 -7.31
C ASP A 70 8.19 14.83 -7.80
N LEU A 71 8.77 14.26 -8.88
CA LEU A 71 10.02 14.68 -9.49
C LEU A 71 9.83 15.61 -10.70
N THR A 72 8.80 15.37 -11.54
CA THR A 72 8.65 16.03 -12.84
C THR A 72 7.31 16.75 -13.04
N GLY A 73 6.39 16.64 -12.07
CA GLY A 73 5.01 17.14 -12.22
C GLY A 73 4.16 16.38 -13.26
N GLY A 74 4.68 15.28 -13.80
CA GLY A 74 4.06 14.50 -14.88
C GLY A 74 3.12 13.37 -14.42
N ALA A 75 3.17 12.25 -15.11
CA ALA A 75 2.31 11.09 -14.83
C ALA A 75 2.62 10.48 -13.45
N GLY A 76 1.57 10.21 -12.65
CA GLY A 76 1.66 9.64 -11.30
C GLY A 76 2.04 8.17 -11.29
N LEU A 77 3.24 7.83 -11.79
CA LEU A 77 3.78 6.48 -11.82
C LEU A 77 4.97 6.35 -10.87
N SER A 78 5.00 5.27 -10.11
CA SER A 78 6.14 4.93 -9.24
C SER A 78 7.15 4.06 -9.99
N ILE A 79 8.35 4.60 -10.20
CA ILE A 79 9.42 3.91 -10.92
C ILE A 79 10.36 3.24 -9.92
N PRO A 80 10.81 2.00 -10.21
CA PRO A 80 10.56 1.17 -11.40
C PRO A 80 9.35 0.23 -11.26
N THR A 81 8.63 0.23 -10.15
CA THR A 81 7.64 -0.80 -9.79
C THR A 81 6.40 -0.81 -10.68
N GLU A 82 5.73 0.32 -10.89
CA GLU A 82 4.46 0.31 -11.62
C GLU A 82 4.60 -0.10 -13.09
N PRO A 83 5.59 0.37 -13.87
CA PRO A 83 5.81 -0.14 -15.22
C PRO A 83 6.04 -1.65 -15.26
N MET A 84 6.77 -2.19 -14.28
CA MET A 84 6.98 -3.64 -14.17
C MET A 84 5.70 -4.40 -13.80
N LEU A 85 4.85 -3.84 -12.92
CA LEU A 85 3.55 -4.44 -12.57
C LEU A 85 2.62 -4.49 -13.79
N VAL A 86 2.57 -3.42 -14.58
CA VAL A 86 1.80 -3.39 -15.85
C VAL A 86 2.30 -4.47 -16.80
N LEU A 87 3.60 -4.57 -16.99
CA LEU A 87 4.22 -5.58 -17.87
C LEU A 87 3.92 -7.00 -17.38
N ILE A 88 4.12 -7.29 -16.09
CA ILE A 88 3.81 -8.59 -15.48
C ILE A 88 2.32 -8.91 -15.66
N THR A 89 1.44 -7.93 -15.46
CA THR A 89 -0.01 -8.11 -15.63
C THR A 89 -0.35 -8.49 -17.07
N ALA A 90 0.11 -7.69 -18.04
CA ALA A 90 -0.16 -7.94 -19.45
C ALA A 90 0.30 -9.34 -19.89
N LEU A 91 1.55 -9.71 -19.56
CA LEU A 91 2.11 -11.01 -19.91
C LEU A 91 1.45 -12.17 -19.15
N THR A 92 1.04 -11.96 -17.89
CA THR A 92 0.29 -12.98 -17.14
C THR A 92 -1.07 -13.24 -17.76
N LEU A 93 -1.81 -12.19 -18.13
CA LEU A 93 -3.11 -12.34 -18.80
C LEU A 93 -2.97 -13.03 -20.16
N VAL A 94 -1.98 -12.66 -20.97
CA VAL A 94 -1.68 -13.34 -22.23
C VAL A 94 -1.38 -14.83 -21.99
N LYS A 95 -0.54 -15.17 -21.00
CA LYS A 95 -0.23 -16.56 -20.66
C LYS A 95 -1.46 -17.34 -20.19
N MET A 96 -2.32 -16.73 -19.40
CA MET A 96 -3.57 -17.35 -18.95
C MET A 96 -4.54 -17.61 -20.10
N MET A 97 -4.68 -16.66 -21.04
CA MET A 97 -5.61 -16.77 -22.16
C MET A 97 -5.13 -17.76 -23.24
N PHE A 98 -3.89 -17.67 -23.65
CA PHE A 98 -3.38 -18.42 -24.82
C PHE A 98 -2.70 -19.73 -24.44
N PHE A 99 -2.00 -19.79 -23.31
CA PHE A 99 -1.22 -20.97 -22.92
C PHE A 99 -1.87 -21.76 -21.80
N LYS A 100 -2.95 -21.24 -21.18
CA LYS A 100 -3.67 -21.88 -20.05
C LYS A 100 -2.74 -22.25 -18.89
N GLU A 101 -1.64 -21.52 -18.75
CA GLU A 101 -0.65 -21.72 -17.69
C GLU A 101 -1.09 -21.00 -16.42
N TYR A 102 -1.91 -21.68 -15.62
CA TYR A 102 -2.39 -21.17 -14.33
C TYR A 102 -2.60 -22.30 -13.30
N ASP A 103 -2.46 -21.96 -12.04
CA ASP A 103 -2.75 -22.91 -10.96
C ASP A 103 -4.26 -22.90 -10.66
N LYS A 104 -4.93 -24.03 -10.96
CA LYS A 104 -6.38 -24.19 -10.74
C LYS A 104 -6.78 -23.99 -9.26
N ARG A 105 -5.89 -24.33 -8.31
CA ARG A 105 -6.16 -24.15 -6.87
C ARG A 105 -6.32 -22.67 -6.53
N LEU A 106 -5.48 -21.81 -7.14
CA LEU A 106 -5.53 -20.36 -6.93
C LEU A 106 -6.73 -19.74 -7.66
N ILE A 107 -6.92 -20.06 -8.95
CA ILE A 107 -7.98 -19.49 -9.79
C ILE A 107 -9.39 -19.80 -9.26
N ARG A 108 -9.59 -21.02 -8.72
CA ARG A 108 -10.89 -21.46 -8.18
C ARG A 108 -11.05 -21.22 -6.68
N HIS A 109 -10.10 -20.58 -6.05
CA HIS A 109 -10.18 -20.29 -4.63
C HIS A 109 -11.34 -19.32 -4.33
N PRO A 110 -12.09 -19.47 -3.23
CA PRO A 110 -13.20 -18.57 -2.89
C PRO A 110 -12.80 -17.09 -2.87
N ILE A 111 -11.60 -16.76 -2.41
CA ILE A 111 -11.06 -15.40 -2.45
C ILE A 111 -10.90 -14.91 -3.89
N SER A 112 -10.45 -15.76 -4.81
CA SER A 112 -10.31 -15.39 -6.23
C SER A 112 -11.67 -15.11 -6.87
N ILE A 113 -12.69 -15.90 -6.50
CA ILE A 113 -14.07 -15.67 -6.95
C ILE A 113 -14.56 -14.31 -6.44
N ALA A 114 -14.34 -13.99 -5.16
CA ALA A 114 -14.68 -12.69 -4.58
C ALA A 114 -13.95 -11.55 -5.30
N ILE A 115 -12.67 -11.72 -5.63
CA ILE A 115 -11.88 -10.75 -6.41
C ILE A 115 -12.48 -10.55 -7.81
N TYR A 116 -12.89 -11.62 -8.49
CA TYR A 116 -13.53 -11.49 -9.81
C TYR A 116 -14.85 -10.74 -9.72
N LEU A 117 -15.70 -11.08 -8.76
CA LEU A 117 -16.96 -10.37 -8.54
C LEU A 117 -16.72 -8.88 -8.22
N TYR A 118 -15.75 -8.57 -7.37
CA TYR A 118 -15.33 -7.21 -7.06
C TYR A 118 -14.87 -6.45 -8.32
N LEU A 119 -13.98 -7.03 -9.13
CA LEU A 119 -13.47 -6.38 -10.34
C LEU A 119 -14.57 -6.20 -11.42
N ILE A 120 -15.47 -7.17 -11.56
CA ILE A 120 -16.63 -7.08 -12.47
C ILE A 120 -17.56 -5.97 -12.00
N TRP A 121 -17.91 -5.95 -10.71
CA TRP A 121 -18.76 -4.91 -10.15
C TRP A 121 -18.14 -3.52 -10.32
N MET A 122 -16.87 -3.39 -9.96
CA MET A 122 -16.14 -2.14 -10.13
C MET A 122 -16.11 -1.69 -11.61
N PHE A 123 -15.98 -2.62 -12.58
CA PHE A 123 -16.06 -2.32 -14.00
C PHE A 123 -17.47 -1.82 -14.42
N LEU A 124 -18.54 -2.44 -13.93
CA LEU A 124 -19.90 -1.99 -14.19
C LEU A 124 -20.12 -0.56 -13.67
N THR A 125 -19.57 -0.23 -12.50
CA THR A 125 -19.67 1.13 -11.94
C THR A 125 -18.78 2.16 -12.66
N VAL A 126 -17.77 1.73 -13.42
CA VAL A 126 -17.04 2.62 -14.35
C VAL A 126 -17.96 3.14 -15.45
N ILE A 127 -18.87 2.29 -15.98
CA ILE A 127 -19.78 2.66 -17.08
C ILE A 127 -20.77 3.76 -16.65
N THR A 128 -21.17 3.75 -15.37
CA THR A 128 -22.12 4.72 -14.81
C THR A 128 -21.44 5.91 -14.12
N SER A 129 -20.11 6.01 -14.25
CA SER A 129 -19.31 7.01 -13.53
C SER A 129 -19.57 8.44 -14.00
N GLU A 130 -19.58 9.38 -13.05
CA GLU A 130 -19.56 10.83 -13.32
C GLU A 130 -18.24 11.30 -13.96
N LEU A 131 -17.13 10.59 -13.70
CA LEU A 131 -15.80 10.90 -14.22
C LEU A 131 -15.19 9.64 -14.85
N PRO A 132 -15.60 9.23 -16.06
CA PRO A 132 -15.23 7.95 -16.66
C PRO A 132 -13.73 7.72 -16.74
N MET A 133 -12.94 8.73 -17.13
CA MET A 133 -11.47 8.61 -17.27
C MET A 133 -10.78 8.33 -15.93
N VAL A 134 -11.27 8.94 -14.84
CA VAL A 134 -10.76 8.69 -13.49
C VAL A 134 -11.08 7.25 -13.08
N SER A 135 -12.30 6.81 -13.32
CA SER A 135 -12.77 5.48 -12.94
C SER A 135 -12.11 4.37 -13.75
N VAL A 136 -11.90 4.56 -15.06
CA VAL A 136 -11.11 3.62 -15.89
C VAL A 136 -9.70 3.49 -15.34
N LYS A 137 -9.02 4.62 -15.07
CA LYS A 137 -7.66 4.61 -14.50
C LYS A 137 -7.64 3.87 -13.16
N GLN A 138 -8.59 4.11 -12.28
CA GLN A 138 -8.68 3.44 -10.99
C GLN A 138 -8.91 1.93 -11.12
N TRP A 139 -9.79 1.52 -12.04
CA TRP A 139 -10.04 0.10 -12.31
C TRP A 139 -8.80 -0.62 -12.86
N ILE A 140 -8.14 -0.03 -13.87
CA ILE A 140 -6.90 -0.58 -14.44
C ILE A 140 -5.83 -0.69 -13.33
N THR A 141 -5.70 0.32 -12.48
CA THR A 141 -4.76 0.31 -11.35
C THR A 141 -5.04 -0.88 -10.42
N ARG A 142 -6.30 -1.16 -10.08
CA ARG A 142 -6.65 -2.34 -9.27
C ARG A 142 -6.24 -3.65 -9.94
N VAL A 143 -6.45 -3.78 -11.24
CA VAL A 143 -6.07 -4.99 -12.00
C VAL A 143 -4.56 -5.20 -11.97
N TRP A 144 -3.75 -4.16 -12.26
CA TRP A 144 -2.29 -4.34 -12.30
C TRP A 144 -1.63 -4.50 -10.92
N PHE A 145 -2.35 -4.19 -9.82
CA PHE A 145 -1.90 -4.58 -8.48
C PHE A 145 -2.34 -6.01 -8.11
N ILE A 146 -3.59 -6.37 -8.40
CA ILE A 146 -4.14 -7.67 -8.02
C ILE A 146 -3.45 -8.81 -8.79
N VAL A 147 -3.23 -8.67 -10.08
CA VAL A 147 -2.68 -9.77 -10.89
C VAL A 147 -1.28 -10.16 -10.43
N PRO A 148 -0.29 -9.27 -10.28
CA PRO A 148 1.03 -9.65 -9.79
C PRO A 148 1.04 -10.10 -8.33
N TYR A 149 0.44 -9.33 -7.42
CA TYR A 149 0.56 -9.60 -6.00
C TYR A 149 -0.31 -10.75 -5.51
N TYR A 150 -1.47 -10.99 -6.12
CA TYR A 150 -2.31 -12.11 -5.72
C TYR A 150 -2.07 -13.35 -6.58
N PHE A 151 -2.13 -13.23 -7.92
CA PHE A 151 -2.03 -14.43 -8.77
C PHE A 151 -0.60 -14.88 -9.01
N VAL A 152 0.34 -13.97 -9.36
CA VAL A 152 1.73 -14.37 -9.63
C VAL A 152 2.46 -14.71 -8.33
N LEU A 153 2.42 -13.83 -7.33
CA LEU A 153 3.09 -14.07 -6.05
C LEU A 153 2.43 -15.22 -5.28
N GLY A 154 1.09 -15.32 -5.30
CA GLY A 154 0.36 -16.45 -4.74
C GLY A 154 0.75 -17.79 -5.37
N HIS A 155 0.90 -17.84 -6.69
CA HIS A 155 1.44 -19.02 -7.39
C HIS A 155 2.86 -19.37 -6.91
N LEU A 156 3.75 -18.39 -6.75
CA LEU A 156 5.10 -18.62 -6.24
C LEU A 156 5.10 -19.18 -4.81
N PHE A 157 4.18 -18.72 -3.96
CA PHE A 157 4.01 -19.24 -2.59
C PHE A 157 3.47 -20.68 -2.56
N LEU A 158 2.56 -21.03 -3.48
CA LEU A 158 2.05 -22.39 -3.62
C LEU A 158 3.08 -23.37 -4.18
N LYS A 159 4.02 -22.86 -4.98
CA LYS A 159 5.08 -23.65 -5.61
C LYS A 159 6.15 -24.09 -4.59
N ASP A 160 6.55 -23.20 -3.68
CA ASP A 160 7.56 -23.47 -2.65
C ASP A 160 7.30 -22.59 -1.42
N GLU A 161 7.10 -23.23 -0.27
CA GLU A 161 6.94 -22.58 1.04
C GLU A 161 8.09 -21.64 1.41
N LYS A 162 9.31 -21.92 0.94
CA LYS A 162 10.49 -21.07 1.16
C LYS A 162 10.31 -19.68 0.53
N ASN A 163 9.48 -19.56 -0.50
CA ASN A 163 9.21 -18.28 -1.16
C ASN A 163 8.49 -17.28 -0.24
N LYS A 164 7.73 -17.74 0.76
CA LYS A 164 7.12 -16.86 1.77
C LYS A 164 8.20 -16.14 2.58
N VAL A 165 9.19 -16.88 3.05
CA VAL A 165 10.30 -16.30 3.82
C VAL A 165 11.21 -15.45 2.93
N ARG A 166 11.44 -15.89 1.67
CA ARG A 166 12.17 -15.09 0.67
C ARG A 166 11.49 -13.74 0.45
N PHE A 167 10.17 -13.72 0.30
CA PHE A 167 9.40 -12.48 0.17
C PHE A 167 9.64 -11.53 1.33
N LEU A 168 9.57 -12.02 2.58
CA LEU A 168 9.79 -11.20 3.75
C LEU A 168 11.19 -10.56 3.76
N TRP A 169 12.24 -11.32 3.44
CA TRP A 169 13.59 -10.79 3.38
C TRP A 169 13.77 -9.79 2.23
N LEU A 170 13.29 -10.13 1.03
CA LEU A 170 13.43 -9.28 -0.15
C LEU A 170 12.66 -7.96 -0.02
N PHE A 171 11.64 -7.88 0.80
CA PHE A 171 10.92 -6.64 1.09
C PHE A 171 11.52 -5.89 2.28
N LEU A 172 11.82 -6.59 3.38
CA LEU A 172 12.32 -5.95 4.62
C LEU A 172 13.69 -5.30 4.46
N VAL A 173 14.61 -5.91 3.73
CA VAL A 173 15.95 -5.32 3.56
C VAL A 173 15.89 -3.96 2.86
N PRO A 174 15.23 -3.80 1.69
CA PRO A 174 15.06 -2.48 1.07
C PRO A 174 14.22 -1.51 1.92
N LEU A 175 13.22 -2.01 2.65
CA LEU A 175 12.44 -1.19 3.57
C LEU A 175 13.33 -0.59 4.66
N ILE A 176 14.24 -1.36 5.23
CA ILE A 176 15.19 -0.85 6.24
C ILE A 176 16.18 0.15 5.62
N ILE A 177 16.59 -0.03 4.37
CA ILE A 177 17.39 0.98 3.66
C ILE A 177 16.60 2.31 3.57
N ALA A 178 15.32 2.25 3.20
CA ALA A 178 14.44 3.41 3.16
C ALA A 178 14.26 4.04 4.56
N CYS A 179 14.10 3.21 5.61
CA CYS A 179 14.04 3.68 7.00
C CYS A 179 15.32 4.39 7.42
N THR A 180 16.47 3.81 7.11
CA THR A 180 17.79 4.39 7.46
C THR A 180 17.98 5.73 6.76
N TYR A 181 17.65 5.84 5.47
CA TYR A 181 17.64 7.09 4.73
C TYR A 181 16.77 8.15 5.43
N THR A 182 15.52 7.79 5.76
CA THR A 182 14.58 8.69 6.45
C THR A 182 15.11 9.12 7.82
N MET A 183 15.68 8.20 8.61
CA MET A 183 16.23 8.51 9.93
C MET A 183 17.47 9.41 9.86
N ILE A 184 18.34 9.21 8.86
CA ILE A 184 19.52 10.09 8.64
C ILE A 184 19.07 11.51 8.31
N ILE A 185 18.09 11.70 7.43
CA ILE A 185 17.56 13.02 7.15
C ILE A 185 16.88 13.60 8.40
N HIS A 186 16.06 12.81 9.10
CA HIS A 186 15.33 13.26 10.27
C HIS A 186 16.27 13.71 11.41
N SER A 187 17.44 13.07 11.56
CA SER A 187 18.45 13.43 12.56
C SER A 187 18.99 14.85 12.36
N GLN A 188 19.10 15.30 11.11
CA GLN A 188 19.57 16.66 10.76
C GLN A 188 18.60 17.75 11.22
N TYR A 189 17.35 17.38 11.51
CA TYR A 189 16.28 18.28 11.94
C TYR A 189 15.81 18.00 13.38
N GLY A 190 16.64 17.31 14.20
CA GLY A 190 16.39 17.08 15.61
C GLY A 190 15.21 16.16 15.93
N PHE A 191 14.81 15.27 15.00
CA PHE A 191 13.74 14.29 15.18
C PHE A 191 12.38 14.89 15.59
N THR A 192 12.04 16.09 15.11
CA THR A 192 10.79 16.75 15.46
C THR A 192 9.59 16.15 14.75
N LYS A 193 8.41 16.24 15.36
CA LYS A 193 7.14 15.83 14.73
C LYS A 193 6.88 16.58 13.42
N LYS A 194 7.15 17.88 13.38
CA LYS A 194 6.94 18.71 12.20
C LYS A 194 7.73 18.18 11.00
N THR A 195 8.97 17.80 11.19
CA THR A 195 9.83 17.29 10.12
C THR A 195 9.47 15.85 9.73
N SER A 196 8.91 15.06 10.66
CA SER A 196 8.46 13.69 10.35
C SER A 196 7.40 13.62 9.25
N THR A 197 6.73 14.73 8.90
CA THR A 197 5.70 14.75 7.86
C THR A 197 6.25 14.66 6.44
N TRP A 198 7.53 14.98 6.20
CA TRP A 198 8.13 15.06 4.87
C TRP A 198 9.51 14.38 4.70
N VAL A 199 10.24 14.07 5.80
CA VAL A 199 11.61 13.50 5.71
C VAL A 199 11.71 12.17 5.00
N MET A 200 10.61 11.44 4.81
CA MET A 200 10.56 10.18 4.05
C MET A 200 10.52 10.39 2.54
N PHE A 201 10.34 11.62 2.07
CA PHE A 201 10.38 11.94 0.64
C PHE A 201 11.80 11.71 0.08
N PRO A 202 11.98 11.19 -1.17
CA PRO A 202 10.96 10.90 -2.18
C PRO A 202 10.40 9.46 -2.14
N LEU A 203 10.80 8.63 -1.18
CA LEU A 203 10.44 7.21 -1.12
C LEU A 203 8.98 7.00 -0.71
N PHE A 204 8.49 7.83 0.20
CA PHE A 204 7.08 7.84 0.61
C PHE A 204 6.54 9.26 0.53
N LYS A 205 5.30 9.38 0.08
CA LYS A 205 4.65 10.68 -0.12
C LYS A 205 4.34 11.40 1.18
N GLU A 206 4.01 10.63 2.24
CA GLU A 206 3.59 11.18 3.53
C GLU A 206 3.88 10.19 4.66
N HIS A 207 3.99 10.71 5.89
CA HIS A 207 4.32 9.92 7.08
C HIS A 207 3.28 8.84 7.41
N THR A 208 2.02 9.03 7.04
CA THR A 208 0.95 8.06 7.30
C THR A 208 1.11 6.80 6.45
N SER A 209 1.41 6.92 5.17
CA SER A 209 1.70 5.78 4.30
C SER A 209 3.00 5.08 4.69
N TYR A 210 4.04 5.84 5.06
CA TYR A 210 5.28 5.32 5.62
C TYR A 210 5.00 4.49 6.87
N GLY A 211 4.34 5.07 7.87
CA GLY A 211 4.00 4.39 9.12
C GLY A 211 3.13 3.14 8.92
N ALA A 212 2.19 3.17 7.97
CA ALA A 212 1.35 2.01 7.64
C ALA A 212 2.17 0.84 7.09
N VAL A 213 3.13 1.08 6.18
CA VAL A 213 4.02 0.04 5.65
C VAL A 213 4.91 -0.52 6.76
N LEU A 214 5.48 0.32 7.63
CA LEU A 214 6.27 -0.14 8.76
C LEU A 214 5.47 -1.06 9.69
N ALA A 215 4.25 -0.64 10.06
CA ALA A 215 3.38 -1.42 10.94
C ALA A 215 2.95 -2.75 10.31
N MET A 216 2.70 -2.78 8.99
CA MET A 216 2.34 -3.99 8.26
C MET A 216 3.48 -5.03 8.28
N PHE A 217 4.73 -4.60 8.16
CA PHE A 217 5.88 -5.51 8.16
C PHE A 217 6.46 -5.78 9.55
N TYR A 218 6.00 -5.10 10.60
CA TYR A 218 6.47 -5.30 11.96
C TYR A 218 6.25 -6.74 12.47
N PRO A 219 5.06 -7.37 12.34
CA PRO A 219 4.87 -8.77 12.70
C PRO A 219 5.75 -9.73 11.88
N ALA A 220 6.03 -9.40 10.62
CA ALA A 220 6.92 -10.20 9.78
C ALA A 220 8.37 -10.15 10.27
N ALA A 221 8.86 -8.99 10.68
CA ALA A 221 10.19 -8.82 11.29
C ALA A 221 10.28 -9.60 12.62
N LEU A 222 9.25 -9.54 13.48
CA LEU A 222 9.16 -10.36 14.68
C LEU A 222 9.22 -11.85 14.36
N TYR A 223 8.46 -12.32 13.37
CA TYR A 223 8.49 -13.72 12.95
C TYR A 223 9.89 -14.15 12.51
N LEU A 224 10.59 -13.33 11.72
CA LEU A 224 11.95 -13.65 11.26
C LEU A 224 12.96 -13.71 12.42
N THR A 225 12.79 -12.85 13.43
CA THR A 225 13.65 -12.80 14.63
C THR A 225 13.50 -14.05 15.49
N PHE A 226 12.28 -14.52 15.70
CA PHE A 226 12.00 -15.62 16.65
C PHE A 226 11.84 -16.99 15.99
N ARG A 227 11.89 -17.08 14.65
CA ARG A 227 11.84 -18.38 13.99
C ARG A 227 13.10 -19.21 14.25
N LYS A 228 12.96 -20.53 14.22
CA LYS A 228 14.12 -21.44 14.28
C LYS A 228 14.96 -21.29 13.03
N SER A 229 16.16 -20.69 13.16
CA SER A 229 17.12 -20.44 12.07
C SER A 229 18.55 -20.42 12.65
N SER A 230 19.57 -20.19 11.83
CA SER A 230 20.94 -20.01 12.31
C SER A 230 21.07 -18.74 13.15
N TRP A 231 22.02 -18.73 14.08
CA TRP A 231 22.28 -17.57 14.95
C TRP A 231 22.51 -16.28 14.14
N GLY A 232 23.29 -16.36 13.06
CA GLY A 232 23.57 -15.20 12.22
C GLY A 232 22.30 -14.61 11.56
N PHE A 233 21.39 -15.47 11.10
CA PHE A 233 20.10 -15.03 10.54
C PHE A 233 19.24 -14.33 11.58
N ASN A 234 19.17 -14.88 12.79
CA ASN A 234 18.37 -14.30 13.87
C ASN A 234 18.99 -12.98 14.36
N ALA A 235 20.31 -12.88 14.39
CA ALA A 235 21.02 -11.63 14.75
C ALA A 235 20.73 -10.52 13.74
N ILE A 236 20.79 -10.81 12.43
CA ILE A 236 20.42 -9.85 11.38
C ILE A 236 18.95 -9.46 11.51
N ALA A 237 18.03 -10.42 11.67
CA ALA A 237 16.61 -10.14 11.82
C ALA A 237 16.32 -9.27 13.05
N SER A 238 17.02 -9.51 14.18
CA SER A 238 16.91 -8.69 15.41
C SER A 238 17.40 -7.27 15.17
N PHE A 239 18.48 -7.10 14.44
CA PHE A 239 19.00 -5.77 14.08
C PHE A 239 18.01 -5.01 13.18
N LEU A 240 17.43 -5.68 12.16
CA LEU A 240 16.41 -5.10 11.30
C LEU A 240 15.14 -4.71 12.10
N LEU A 241 14.73 -5.56 13.06
CA LEU A 241 13.61 -5.26 13.95
C LEU A 241 13.88 -4.04 14.81
N LEU A 242 15.09 -3.89 15.34
CA LEU A 242 15.48 -2.71 16.13
C LEU A 242 15.38 -1.43 15.28
N LEU A 243 15.93 -1.43 14.07
CA LEU A 243 15.84 -0.29 13.15
C LEU A 243 14.38 0.01 12.76
N LEU A 244 13.58 -1.04 12.50
CA LEU A 244 12.16 -0.88 12.18
C LEU A 244 11.38 -0.29 13.35
N THR A 245 11.70 -0.70 14.60
CA THR A 245 11.09 -0.14 15.82
C THR A 245 11.41 1.34 15.96
N ALA A 246 12.67 1.73 15.79
CA ALA A 246 13.07 3.13 15.79
C ALA A 246 12.34 3.94 14.73
N ALA A 247 12.23 3.40 13.49
CA ALA A 247 11.51 4.05 12.39
C ALA A 247 10.01 4.21 12.68
N VAL A 248 9.36 3.21 13.29
CA VAL A 248 7.94 3.28 13.71
C VAL A 248 7.73 4.40 14.72
N VAL A 249 8.58 4.50 15.76
CA VAL A 249 8.51 5.55 16.78
C VAL A 249 8.69 6.91 16.12
N LEU A 250 9.75 7.09 15.33
CA LEU A 250 10.10 8.35 14.67
C LEU A 250 9.15 8.72 13.50
N SER A 251 8.28 7.84 13.07
CA SER A 251 7.25 8.17 12.08
C SER A 251 6.15 9.07 12.63
N TYR A 252 6.01 9.21 13.94
CA TYR A 252 4.95 9.95 14.62
C TYR A 252 3.53 9.57 14.15
N THR A 253 3.36 8.35 13.62
CA THR A 253 2.09 7.87 13.08
C THR A 253 1.34 7.06 14.13
N ARG A 254 0.44 7.72 14.86
CA ARG A 254 -0.37 7.11 15.96
C ARG A 254 -1.11 5.85 15.52
N ALA A 255 -1.70 5.87 14.31
CA ALA A 255 -2.41 4.71 13.77
C ALA A 255 -1.49 3.50 13.58
N ALA A 256 -0.22 3.70 13.20
CA ALA A 256 0.77 2.64 13.09
C ALA A 256 1.09 2.01 14.46
N TRP A 257 1.25 2.83 15.51
CA TRP A 257 1.49 2.33 16.87
C TRP A 257 0.31 1.50 17.39
N LEU A 258 -0.91 2.02 17.22
CA LEU A 258 -2.13 1.30 17.61
C LEU A 258 -2.33 0.00 16.84
N SER A 259 -1.99 -0.03 15.56
CA SER A 259 -2.12 -1.25 14.75
C SER A 259 -1.12 -2.34 15.16
N ILE A 260 0.10 -1.97 15.58
CA ILE A 260 1.07 -2.92 16.13
C ILE A 260 0.58 -3.49 17.47
N ILE A 261 0.02 -2.65 18.35
CA ILE A 261 -0.61 -3.11 19.61
C ILE A 261 -1.77 -4.07 19.28
N GLY A 262 -2.65 -3.69 18.35
CA GLY A 262 -3.75 -4.55 17.89
C GLY A 262 -3.28 -5.89 17.35
N ALA A 263 -2.24 -5.90 16.52
CA ALA A 263 -1.62 -7.12 16.01
C ALA A 263 -1.05 -7.99 17.16
N GLY A 264 -0.43 -7.35 18.16
CA GLY A 264 0.05 -8.02 19.37
C GLY A 264 -1.08 -8.69 20.16
N LEU A 265 -2.21 -8.00 20.34
CA LEU A 265 -3.39 -8.57 21.02
C LEU A 265 -3.95 -9.79 20.27
N VAL A 266 -4.04 -9.72 18.93
CA VAL A 266 -4.46 -10.86 18.10
C VAL A 266 -3.48 -12.02 18.27
N TYR A 267 -2.18 -11.76 18.27
CA TYR A 267 -1.16 -12.77 18.49
C TYR A 267 -1.28 -13.43 19.87
N VAL A 268 -1.47 -12.63 20.93
CA VAL A 268 -1.69 -13.12 22.29
C VAL A 268 -2.95 -14.02 22.35
N ALA A 269 -4.06 -13.59 21.76
CA ALA A 269 -5.28 -14.38 21.71
C ALA A 269 -5.05 -15.74 21.00
N TYR A 270 -4.24 -15.73 19.94
CA TYR A 270 -3.85 -16.96 19.22
C TYR A 270 -2.99 -17.89 20.08
N VAL A 271 -1.96 -17.37 20.74
CA VAL A 271 -1.04 -18.15 21.62
C VAL A 271 -1.78 -18.74 22.82
N LEU A 272 -2.68 -17.96 23.42
CA LEU A 272 -3.52 -18.39 24.53
C LEU A 272 -4.66 -19.33 24.08
N LYS A 273 -4.76 -19.63 22.79
CA LYS A 273 -5.81 -20.47 22.20
C LYS A 273 -7.23 -20.03 22.63
N MET A 274 -7.44 -18.73 22.72
CA MET A 274 -8.73 -18.18 23.13
C MET A 274 -9.85 -18.63 22.19
N SER A 275 -11.00 -19.00 22.76
CA SER A 275 -12.15 -19.38 21.95
C SER A 275 -12.67 -18.19 21.12
N LYS A 276 -13.25 -18.47 19.94
CA LYS A 276 -13.87 -17.42 19.11
C LYS A 276 -14.92 -16.65 19.92
N THR A 277 -15.69 -17.34 20.76
CA THR A 277 -16.71 -16.72 21.63
C THR A 277 -16.06 -15.74 22.59
N THR A 278 -14.97 -16.12 23.28
CA THR A 278 -14.26 -15.22 24.19
C THR A 278 -13.75 -13.97 23.49
N VAL A 279 -13.12 -14.14 22.31
CA VAL A 279 -12.62 -13.01 21.52
C VAL A 279 -13.76 -12.05 21.12
N TRP A 280 -14.86 -12.59 20.57
CA TRP A 280 -16.00 -11.77 20.16
C TRP A 280 -16.73 -11.14 21.36
N SER A 281 -16.77 -11.81 22.53
CA SER A 281 -17.30 -11.20 23.75
C SER A 281 -16.47 -10.03 24.21
N LEU A 282 -15.13 -10.13 24.20
CA LEU A 282 -14.25 -9.00 24.54
C LEU A 282 -14.41 -7.82 23.57
N VAL A 283 -14.47 -8.12 22.25
CA VAL A 283 -14.75 -7.07 21.24
C VAL A 283 -16.11 -6.43 21.49
N GLY A 284 -17.15 -7.23 21.79
CA GLY A 284 -18.48 -6.74 22.12
C GLY A 284 -18.50 -5.84 23.35
N ILE A 285 -17.79 -6.22 24.42
CA ILE A 285 -17.66 -5.39 25.63
C ILE A 285 -16.99 -4.05 25.32
N VAL A 286 -15.90 -4.06 24.54
CA VAL A 286 -15.21 -2.81 24.15
C VAL A 286 -16.14 -1.91 23.32
N LEU A 287 -16.89 -2.48 22.39
CA LEU A 287 -17.86 -1.73 21.58
C LEU A 287 -19.03 -1.20 22.43
N LEU A 288 -19.52 -1.96 23.42
CA LEU A 288 -20.54 -1.49 24.34
C LEU A 288 -20.01 -0.33 25.21
N ILE A 289 -18.81 -0.45 25.76
CA ILE A 289 -18.19 0.65 26.51
C ILE A 289 -18.08 1.92 25.62
N ALA A 290 -17.63 1.76 24.38
CA ALA A 290 -17.54 2.87 23.44
C ALA A 290 -18.92 3.47 23.12
N ALA A 291 -19.97 2.64 22.96
CA ALA A 291 -21.33 3.08 22.70
C ALA A 291 -21.93 3.83 23.91
N PHE A 292 -21.75 3.33 25.13
CA PHE A 292 -22.22 4.00 26.36
C PHE A 292 -21.53 5.35 26.60
N ASN A 293 -20.27 5.46 26.18
CA ASN A 293 -19.52 6.72 26.29
C ASN A 293 -19.62 7.59 25.03
N PHE A 294 -20.46 7.23 24.07
CA PHE A 294 -20.53 7.91 22.77
C PHE A 294 -20.88 9.41 22.90
N SER A 295 -21.78 9.79 23.80
CA SER A 295 -22.15 11.19 24.04
C SER A 295 -20.98 11.99 24.61
N VAL A 296 -20.23 11.41 25.55
CA VAL A 296 -19.04 12.03 26.14
C VAL A 296 -17.91 12.14 25.09
N ILE A 297 -17.76 11.11 24.28
CA ILE A 297 -16.82 11.10 23.16
C ILE A 297 -17.23 12.20 22.15
N ASN A 298 -18.49 12.24 21.74
CA ASN A 298 -19.00 13.20 20.76
C ASN A 298 -18.92 14.65 21.25
N SER A 299 -19.29 14.94 22.50
CA SER A 299 -19.19 16.29 23.07
C SER A 299 -17.75 16.81 23.16
N LYS A 300 -16.78 15.91 23.31
CA LYS A 300 -15.37 16.25 23.24
C LYS A 300 -14.93 16.53 21.78
N PHE A 301 -15.51 15.90 20.77
CA PHE A 301 -15.25 16.17 19.35
C PHE A 301 -15.70 17.58 18.94
N GLU A 302 -16.79 18.08 19.48
CA GLU A 302 -17.37 19.38 19.07
C GLU A 302 -16.60 20.61 19.58
N LYS A 303 -15.79 20.46 20.63
CA LYS A 303 -15.12 21.58 21.33
C LYS A 303 -13.72 21.92 20.82
N ASN A 304 -13.24 21.27 19.75
CA ASN A 304 -11.82 21.32 19.49
C ASN A 304 -11.40 22.02 18.20
N THR A 305 -10.58 23.04 18.39
CA THR A 305 -10.03 23.93 17.35
C THR A 305 -8.50 24.00 17.34
N THR A 306 -7.80 23.18 18.16
CA THR A 306 -6.34 23.26 18.30
C THR A 306 -5.62 22.22 17.46
N ASP A 307 -4.55 22.62 16.82
CA ASP A 307 -3.59 21.75 16.13
C ASP A 307 -2.77 20.95 17.16
N SER A 308 -2.32 19.76 16.79
CA SER A 308 -1.57 18.90 17.71
C SER A 308 -0.16 19.46 17.98
N SER A 309 0.28 19.45 19.26
CA SER A 309 1.57 20.03 19.70
C SER A 309 2.78 19.30 19.11
N ASP A 310 3.92 20.02 19.05
CA ASP A 310 5.20 19.48 18.59
C ASP A 310 5.95 18.67 19.67
N ASP A 311 5.45 18.64 20.93
CA ASP A 311 6.06 17.89 22.03
C ASP A 311 5.73 16.38 21.90
N PHE A 312 6.76 15.53 21.99
CA PHE A 312 6.63 14.07 21.91
C PHE A 312 5.75 13.50 23.01
N ASN A 313 5.88 13.99 24.26
CA ASN A 313 5.09 13.51 25.39
C ASN A 313 3.61 13.85 25.23
N GLU A 314 3.29 15.07 24.77
CA GLU A 314 1.93 15.47 24.44
C GLU A 314 1.41 14.70 23.22
N HIS A 315 2.27 14.36 22.25
CA HIS A 315 1.89 13.54 21.12
C HIS A 315 1.53 12.10 21.53
N VAL A 316 2.29 11.50 22.45
CA VAL A 316 1.95 10.19 23.04
C VAL A 316 0.65 10.27 23.84
N ALA A 317 0.47 11.30 24.67
CA ALA A 317 -0.77 11.54 25.40
C ALA A 317 -1.98 11.75 24.45
N SER A 318 -1.75 12.37 23.29
CA SER A 318 -2.80 12.60 22.28
C SER A 318 -3.24 11.33 21.55
N VAL A 319 -2.54 10.19 21.68
CA VAL A 319 -3.00 8.87 21.17
C VAL A 319 -4.33 8.49 21.80
N THR A 320 -4.53 8.83 23.09
CA THR A 320 -5.78 8.59 23.82
C THR A 320 -6.77 9.75 23.70
N ASN A 321 -6.32 10.91 23.23
CA ASN A 321 -7.13 12.12 23.13
C ASN A 321 -7.71 12.28 21.70
N VAL A 322 -8.74 11.48 21.40
CA VAL A 322 -9.41 11.47 20.10
C VAL A 322 -10.14 12.80 19.82
N SER A 323 -10.34 13.64 20.83
CA SER A 323 -11.24 14.79 20.79
C SER A 323 -10.63 16.13 20.40
N THR A 324 -9.28 16.25 20.38
CA THR A 324 -8.60 17.54 20.21
C THR A 324 -7.89 17.72 18.86
N ASP A 325 -7.96 16.75 17.96
CA ASP A 325 -7.24 16.78 16.71
C ASP A 325 -8.16 17.10 15.52
N ALA A 326 -7.93 18.26 14.88
CA ALA A 326 -8.67 18.68 13.67
C ALA A 326 -8.65 17.60 12.58
N SER A 327 -7.61 16.77 12.53
CA SER A 327 -7.51 15.65 11.58
C SER A 327 -8.57 14.56 11.84
N ASN A 328 -8.91 14.27 13.09
CA ASN A 328 -9.95 13.28 13.42
C ASN A 328 -11.35 13.82 13.08
N LEU A 329 -11.61 15.08 13.39
CA LEU A 329 -12.88 15.74 13.02
C LEU A 329 -13.07 15.79 11.49
N GLU A 330 -12.00 16.09 10.76
CA GLU A 330 -12.03 16.09 9.31
C GLU A 330 -12.34 14.70 8.72
N ARG A 331 -11.81 13.63 9.32
CA ARG A 331 -12.17 12.25 8.92
C ARG A 331 -13.67 11.99 9.09
N ILE A 332 -14.24 12.41 10.22
CA ILE A 332 -15.68 12.27 10.49
C ILE A 332 -16.50 13.07 9.48
N ASN A 333 -16.12 14.32 9.18
CA ASN A 333 -16.75 15.11 8.13
C ASN A 333 -16.72 14.34 6.79
N ARG A 334 -15.58 13.82 6.38
CA ARG A 334 -15.43 13.06 5.14
C ARG A 334 -16.23 11.77 5.11
N TRP A 335 -16.33 11.04 6.23
CA TRP A 335 -17.20 9.86 6.33
C TRP A 335 -18.67 10.21 6.19
N LYS A 336 -19.12 11.30 6.82
CA LYS A 336 -20.48 11.80 6.66
C LYS A 336 -20.76 12.25 5.22
N CYS A 337 -19.78 12.85 4.54
CA CYS A 337 -19.89 13.16 3.11
C CYS A 337 -20.04 11.89 2.27
N ALA A 338 -19.22 10.85 2.52
CA ALA A 338 -19.32 9.59 1.82
C ALA A 338 -20.69 8.92 2.01
N LEU A 339 -21.25 8.97 3.22
CA LEU A 339 -22.60 8.46 3.49
C LEU A 339 -23.68 9.25 2.76
N ARG A 340 -23.58 10.58 2.66
CA ARG A 340 -24.52 11.40 1.88
C ARG A 340 -24.41 11.12 0.38
N MET A 341 -23.20 10.95 -0.13
CA MET A 341 -22.98 10.52 -1.51
C MET A 341 -23.62 9.15 -1.75
N PHE A 342 -23.38 8.19 -0.86
CA PHE A 342 -24.04 6.88 -0.93
C PHE A 342 -25.56 6.98 -0.91
N GLN A 343 -26.15 7.78 -0.01
CA GLN A 343 -27.61 8.00 0.03
C GLN A 343 -28.17 8.57 -1.27
N ALA A 344 -27.40 9.42 -1.97
CA ALA A 344 -27.79 9.98 -3.25
C ALA A 344 -27.71 8.95 -4.40
N ARG A 345 -26.74 8.01 -4.35
CA ARG A 345 -26.56 6.95 -5.37
C ARG A 345 -26.22 5.60 -4.73
N PRO A 346 -27.20 4.91 -4.12
CA PRO A 346 -26.92 3.74 -3.28
C PRO A 346 -26.52 2.47 -4.04
N ILE A 347 -26.87 2.33 -5.33
CA ILE A 347 -26.63 1.09 -6.09
C ILE A 347 -25.27 1.12 -6.77
N VAL A 348 -25.00 2.13 -7.59
CA VAL A 348 -23.80 2.18 -8.45
C VAL A 348 -22.76 3.22 -8.01
N GLY A 349 -23.12 4.07 -7.04
CA GLY A 349 -22.24 5.15 -6.59
C GLY A 349 -21.93 6.19 -7.68
N TYR A 350 -20.81 6.88 -7.53
CA TYR A 350 -20.34 7.95 -8.43
C TYR A 350 -19.25 7.51 -9.40
N GLY A 351 -18.77 6.30 -9.25
CA GLY A 351 -17.67 5.72 -10.01
C GLY A 351 -16.37 5.60 -9.18
N PRO A 352 -15.57 4.56 -9.45
CA PRO A 352 -14.32 4.31 -8.72
C PRO A 352 -13.33 5.48 -8.82
N GLY A 353 -12.72 5.87 -7.68
CA GLY A 353 -11.74 6.95 -7.59
C GLY A 353 -12.32 8.36 -7.68
N THR A 354 -13.65 8.53 -7.76
CA THR A 354 -14.29 9.84 -7.94
C THR A 354 -14.53 10.60 -6.65
N TYR A 355 -14.51 9.93 -5.49
CA TYR A 355 -14.81 10.56 -4.20
C TYR A 355 -14.05 11.87 -3.99
N MET A 356 -12.74 11.85 -4.21
CA MET A 356 -11.84 12.99 -4.00
C MET A 356 -12.17 14.23 -4.86
N PHE A 357 -12.92 14.05 -5.93
CA PHE A 357 -13.31 15.13 -6.84
C PHE A 357 -14.73 15.63 -6.56
N LEU A 358 -15.60 14.78 -6.00
CA LEU A 358 -17.05 15.01 -5.93
C LEU A 358 -17.56 15.21 -4.50
N TYR A 359 -16.78 15.00 -3.45
CA TYR A 359 -17.27 15.06 -2.06
C TYR A 359 -17.57 16.48 -1.56
N ALA A 360 -16.90 17.50 -2.11
CA ALA A 360 -16.95 18.87 -1.59
C ALA A 360 -18.38 19.43 -1.44
N PRO A 361 -19.33 19.26 -2.40
CA PRO A 361 -20.73 19.69 -2.25
C PRO A 361 -21.50 19.01 -1.12
N TYR A 362 -21.03 17.84 -0.67
CA TYR A 362 -21.67 17.05 0.37
C TYR A 362 -21.22 17.43 1.79
N GLN A 363 -20.30 18.38 1.93
CA GLN A 363 -19.89 18.92 3.22
C GLN A 363 -20.95 19.86 3.79
N LYS A 364 -21.34 19.69 5.04
CA LYS A 364 -22.17 20.66 5.76
C LYS A 364 -21.27 21.73 6.39
N PRO A 365 -21.67 23.02 6.36
CA PRO A 365 -20.89 24.09 6.98
C PRO A 365 -20.59 23.85 8.46
N SER A 366 -21.53 23.26 9.20
CA SER A 366 -21.39 22.94 10.64
C SER A 366 -20.43 21.79 10.94
N GLU A 367 -20.02 21.02 9.94
CA GLU A 367 -19.13 19.85 10.08
C GLU A 367 -17.71 20.13 9.56
N LYS A 368 -17.50 21.29 8.93
CA LYS A 368 -16.20 21.70 8.41
C LYS A 368 -15.24 22.04 9.55
N THR A 369 -13.99 21.68 9.35
CA THR A 369 -12.86 21.98 10.23
C THR A 369 -11.96 23.02 9.59
N ILE A 370 -10.97 23.52 10.32
CA ILE A 370 -9.95 24.46 9.81
C ILE A 370 -9.13 23.90 8.65
N ILE A 371 -9.06 22.56 8.52
CA ILE A 371 -8.34 21.87 7.45
C ILE A 371 -9.28 21.35 6.34
N SER A 372 -10.58 21.63 6.42
CA SER A 372 -11.53 21.23 5.37
C SER A 372 -11.30 22.04 4.10
N THR A 373 -11.36 21.37 2.97
CA THR A 373 -11.16 21.98 1.66
C THR A 373 -12.49 22.19 0.94
N ASN A 374 -12.67 23.38 0.35
CA ASN A 374 -13.95 23.78 -0.25
C ASN A 374 -14.09 23.41 -1.73
N ALA A 375 -13.01 23.18 -2.45
CA ALA A 375 -13.01 23.06 -3.90
C ALA A 375 -12.13 21.90 -4.35
N GLY A 376 -12.63 20.66 -4.20
CA GLY A 376 -12.03 19.52 -4.86
C GLY A 376 -10.51 19.32 -4.62
N ASN A 377 -9.98 19.78 -3.48
CA ASN A 377 -8.57 19.61 -3.15
C ASN A 377 -8.25 18.15 -2.81
N ARG A 378 -8.82 17.24 -3.60
CA ARG A 378 -8.42 15.83 -3.68
C ARG A 378 -8.37 15.12 -2.32
N GLY A 379 -9.27 15.47 -1.41
CA GLY A 379 -9.35 14.85 -0.09
C GLY A 379 -9.88 13.43 -0.18
N ASN A 380 -9.17 12.51 0.43
CA ASN A 380 -9.58 11.11 0.56
C ASN A 380 -10.54 10.95 1.76
N ALA A 381 -11.47 9.99 1.73
CA ALA A 381 -12.32 9.65 2.88
C ALA A 381 -11.53 8.99 4.03
N HIS A 382 -10.28 8.62 3.82
CA HIS A 382 -9.45 7.88 4.78
C HIS A 382 -10.14 6.63 5.34
N SER A 383 -10.91 5.93 4.49
CA SER A 383 -11.62 4.71 4.84
C SER A 383 -11.79 3.81 3.62
N GLU A 384 -11.32 2.58 3.74
CA GLU A 384 -11.49 1.53 2.73
C GLU A 384 -12.94 0.98 2.69
N TYR A 385 -13.82 1.46 3.57
CA TYR A 385 -15.25 1.13 3.58
C TYR A 385 -16.10 2.26 3.00
N PHE A 386 -15.90 3.49 3.48
CA PHE A 386 -16.73 4.61 3.09
C PHE A 386 -16.40 5.15 1.69
N SER A 387 -15.12 5.13 1.26
CA SER A 387 -14.79 5.53 -0.12
C SER A 387 -15.46 4.61 -1.15
N PRO A 388 -15.28 3.27 -1.10
CA PRO A 388 -15.95 2.37 -2.03
C PRO A 388 -17.49 2.45 -1.96
N LEU A 389 -18.05 2.65 -0.76
CA LEU A 389 -19.48 2.80 -0.59
C LEU A 389 -20.03 4.01 -1.38
N ALA A 390 -19.34 5.14 -1.34
CA ALA A 390 -19.71 6.33 -2.11
C ALA A 390 -19.43 6.16 -3.61
N GLU A 391 -18.36 5.45 -3.96
CA GLU A 391 -17.87 5.31 -5.34
C GLU A 391 -18.56 4.19 -6.11
N SER A 392 -18.83 3.04 -5.47
CA SER A 392 -19.32 1.83 -6.13
C SER A 392 -20.66 1.33 -5.58
N GLY A 393 -21.24 2.03 -4.59
CA GLY A 393 -22.51 1.65 -3.99
C GLY A 393 -22.42 0.49 -2.99
N ALA A 394 -23.57 -0.14 -2.71
CA ALA A 394 -23.71 -1.15 -1.65
C ALA A 394 -23.23 -2.56 -2.03
N LEU A 395 -22.94 -2.84 -3.28
CA LEU A 395 -22.47 -4.12 -3.79
C LEU A 395 -20.96 -4.07 -4.01
#